data_f71185fa78da5ce61e538b16978f9a5e
#
_entry.id   f71185fa78da5ce61e538b16978f9a5e
#
_cell.length_a   1.000
_cell.length_b   1.000
_cell.length_c   1.000
_cell.angle_alpha   90.00
_cell.angle_beta   90.00
_cell.angle_gamma   90.00
#
_symmetry.space_group_name_H-M   'P 1'
#
loop_
_entity.id
_entity.type
_entity.pdbx_description
1 polymer ?
#
loop_
_entity_poly.entity_id
_entity_poly.type
_entity_poly.pdbx_seq_one_letter_code
_entity_poly.pdbx_strand_id
1 'polypeptide(L)'
;LAEIDKAPFGWYHVRACVVAGVGFFTDSYDIFCVSMLTIMLGIVYYPGKGKLATSSDNAIKLSTSAGTVIGQLGFGMLADIVGRKRMYGLELIVIIFATLAQALTAGSPSTSLVGLIIFWRVVMGVGIGGDYPLSSIITSEFATTKWRGAMMAAVFAMQGIGQLVAALVMMFLTLGFKSSLESAPDTKHCTGDCQVAVDKMWRTLVGFGAVPACIALYYRLTIPETPRYTFDVARDVEQADEDVKAYMTGKREGDTDEIARAQVHASAKSNLQVPKASWSDFCQHYSKWKNLSILIGTAGSWFCLDVAFYGLSLNNGTILKVIGYSSKDANNMYEFLYNTAVGNIIIVLAGAVPGYWVSVATIDTLGRKTIQLGGFIILTILFIVMGFAYNHISSNGLLAIYVLAQFFFNFGPNTTTFIVPGEVFPTRYRSTSHGISAASGKIGSIIGQGAISILRTHGATDKNEAPWMDHVLEIYALFMLLGIFTTLLIPETARKTLEELSGEDDYANNPETTIDSEAHAGKNEGTSV
;
A
#
# COMPACT_ATOMS: atom_id res chain seq x y z
N LEU A 1 4.68 -14.97 -24.22
CA LEU A 1 4.08 -14.92 -22.86
C LEU A 1 4.17 -16.28 -22.17
N ALA A 2 3.83 -17.40 -22.83
CA ALA A 2 3.91 -18.74 -22.26
C ALA A 2 5.31 -19.13 -21.73
N GLU A 3 6.37 -18.55 -22.25
CA GLU A 3 7.75 -18.76 -21.77
C GLU A 3 7.95 -18.14 -20.38
N ILE A 4 7.37 -16.97 -20.11
CA ILE A 4 7.43 -16.33 -18.80
C ILE A 4 6.66 -17.18 -17.77
N ASP A 5 5.45 -17.65 -18.13
CA ASP A 5 4.60 -18.42 -17.22
C ASP A 5 5.19 -19.77 -16.81
N LYS A 6 6.02 -20.37 -17.68
CA LYS A 6 6.68 -21.67 -17.47
C LYS A 6 8.14 -21.56 -17.07
N ALA A 7 8.70 -20.35 -17.07
CA ALA A 7 10.11 -20.15 -16.75
C ALA A 7 10.46 -20.70 -15.35
N PRO A 8 11.63 -21.32 -15.17
CA PRO A 8 12.09 -21.73 -13.84
C PRO A 8 12.36 -20.49 -12.98
N PHE A 9 12.08 -20.59 -11.68
CA PHE A 9 12.40 -19.50 -10.75
C PHE A 9 13.91 -19.23 -10.76
N GLY A 10 14.30 -18.00 -11.08
CA GLY A 10 15.70 -17.61 -11.24
C GLY A 10 16.00 -16.25 -10.59
N TRP A 11 17.27 -15.85 -10.68
CA TRP A 11 17.77 -14.60 -10.07
C TRP A 11 17.06 -13.34 -10.60
N TYR A 12 16.59 -13.34 -11.82
CA TYR A 12 15.83 -12.23 -12.40
C TYR A 12 14.49 -11.99 -11.69
N HIS A 13 13.81 -13.05 -11.20
CA HIS A 13 12.62 -12.91 -10.38
C HIS A 13 12.95 -12.28 -9.01
N VAL A 14 14.05 -12.72 -8.38
CA VAL A 14 14.52 -12.15 -7.11
C VAL A 14 14.85 -10.67 -7.30
N ARG A 15 15.53 -10.32 -8.38
CA ARG A 15 15.84 -8.92 -8.72
C ARG A 15 14.57 -8.07 -8.85
N ALA A 16 13.57 -8.55 -9.57
CA ALA A 16 12.29 -7.84 -9.72
C ALA A 16 11.59 -7.64 -8.36
N CYS A 17 11.55 -8.68 -7.51
CA CYS A 17 11.00 -8.58 -6.16
C CYS A 17 11.77 -7.58 -5.28
N VAL A 18 13.10 -7.56 -5.34
CA VAL A 18 13.92 -6.64 -4.56
C VAL A 18 13.67 -5.20 -5.00
N VAL A 19 13.68 -4.94 -6.32
CA VAL A 19 13.50 -3.58 -6.85
C VAL A 19 12.11 -3.02 -6.52
N ALA A 20 11.06 -3.83 -6.68
CA ALA A 20 9.69 -3.43 -6.30
C ALA A 20 9.56 -3.33 -4.77
N GLY A 21 10.15 -4.28 -4.04
CA GLY A 21 10.07 -4.35 -2.59
C GLY A 21 10.73 -3.18 -1.86
N VAL A 22 11.85 -2.65 -2.38
CA VAL A 22 12.49 -1.45 -1.79
C VAL A 22 11.57 -0.23 -1.90
N GLY A 23 10.75 -0.13 -2.94
CA GLY A 23 9.71 0.91 -3.02
C GLY A 23 8.70 0.77 -1.88
N PHE A 24 8.09 -0.40 -1.73
CA PHE A 24 7.15 -0.66 -0.64
C PHE A 24 7.76 -0.49 0.76
N PHE A 25 9.03 -0.83 0.92
CA PHE A 25 9.78 -0.52 2.13
C PHE A 25 9.80 0.99 2.42
N THR A 26 10.14 1.81 1.41
CA THR A 26 10.21 3.27 1.53
C THR A 26 8.84 3.86 1.83
N ASP A 27 7.83 3.46 1.06
CA ASP A 27 6.45 3.93 1.23
C ASP A 27 5.93 3.65 2.64
N SER A 28 6.17 2.44 3.12
CA SER A 28 5.75 2.03 4.45
C SER A 28 6.49 2.80 5.55
N TYR A 29 7.81 3.00 5.38
CA TYR A 29 8.59 3.83 6.29
C TYR A 29 7.97 5.22 6.43
N ASP A 30 7.70 5.89 5.30
CA ASP A 30 7.17 7.26 5.23
C ASP A 30 5.72 7.37 5.74
N ILE A 31 4.90 6.35 5.50
CA ILE A 31 3.53 6.30 6.00
C ILE A 31 3.51 6.14 7.52
N PHE A 32 4.25 5.16 8.07
CA PHE A 32 4.07 4.75 9.46
C PHE A 32 4.94 5.52 10.45
N CYS A 33 6.00 6.22 10.02
CA CYS A 33 6.75 7.13 10.89
C CYS A 33 5.89 8.29 11.41
N VAL A 34 4.74 8.59 10.78
CA VAL A 34 3.84 9.69 11.16
C VAL A 34 3.31 9.58 12.58
N SER A 35 3.10 8.38 13.10
CA SER A 35 2.62 8.20 14.48
C SER A 35 3.60 8.74 15.52
N MET A 36 4.89 8.67 15.23
CA MET A 36 5.96 9.20 16.06
C MET A 36 6.26 10.67 15.73
N LEU A 37 6.17 11.02 14.44
CA LEU A 37 6.31 12.40 13.98
C LEU A 37 5.34 13.36 14.69
N THR A 38 4.06 13.02 14.73
CA THR A 38 3.04 13.91 15.34
C THR A 38 3.23 14.12 16.83
N ILE A 39 3.75 13.11 17.56
CA ILE A 39 4.14 13.26 18.96
C ILE A 39 5.25 14.29 19.10
N MET A 40 6.33 14.16 18.33
CA MET A 40 7.47 15.07 18.37
C MET A 40 7.13 16.50 17.94
N LEU A 41 6.28 16.66 16.92
CA LEU A 41 5.78 17.99 16.52
C LEU A 41 4.97 18.65 17.64
N GLY A 42 4.18 17.89 18.38
CA GLY A 42 3.45 18.39 19.55
C GLY A 42 4.38 18.93 20.64
N ILE A 43 5.47 18.25 20.90
CA ILE A 43 6.47 18.66 21.89
C ILE A 43 7.22 19.92 21.45
N VAL A 44 7.70 19.96 20.21
CA VAL A 44 8.55 21.05 19.70
C VAL A 44 7.77 22.35 19.51
N TYR A 45 6.58 22.29 18.90
CA TYR A 45 5.86 23.48 18.44
C TYR A 45 4.70 23.92 19.32
N TYR A 46 4.33 23.11 20.33
CA TYR A 46 3.28 23.43 21.29
C TYR A 46 3.79 23.27 22.73
N PRO A 47 4.82 24.05 23.13
CA PRO A 47 5.35 23.99 24.50
C PRO A 47 4.26 24.29 25.54
N GLY A 48 4.31 23.62 26.66
CA GLY A 48 3.29 23.72 27.73
C GLY A 48 2.06 22.85 27.50
N LYS A 49 1.70 22.50 26.26
CA LYS A 49 0.69 21.47 25.96
C LYS A 49 1.31 20.10 25.74
N GLY A 50 2.50 20.04 25.14
CA GLY A 50 3.25 18.84 24.82
C GLY A 50 2.55 17.90 23.82
N LYS A 51 1.50 18.38 23.14
CA LYS A 51 0.72 17.63 22.15
C LYS A 51 0.10 18.56 21.10
N LEU A 52 -0.10 18.05 19.90
CA LEU A 52 -0.88 18.70 18.85
C LEU A 52 -2.37 18.77 19.23
N ALA A 53 -3.09 19.75 18.67
CA ALA A 53 -4.54 19.69 18.66
C ALA A 53 -5.01 18.45 17.88
N THR A 54 -6.05 17.77 18.34
CA THR A 54 -6.58 16.53 17.70
C THR A 54 -6.87 16.72 16.22
N SER A 55 -7.39 17.89 15.83
CA SER A 55 -7.65 18.22 14.43
C SER A 55 -6.37 18.28 13.57
N SER A 56 -5.29 18.87 14.12
CA SER A 56 -3.99 18.95 13.43
C SER A 56 -3.29 17.59 13.34
N ASP A 57 -3.32 16.80 14.41
CA ASP A 57 -2.79 15.43 14.44
C ASP A 57 -3.47 14.56 13.39
N ASN A 58 -4.80 14.55 13.36
CA ASN A 58 -5.57 13.81 12.37
C ASN A 58 -5.33 14.33 10.94
N ALA A 59 -5.29 15.64 10.71
CA ALA A 59 -5.04 16.21 9.40
C ALA A 59 -3.67 15.80 8.82
N ILE A 60 -2.62 15.76 9.65
CA ILE A 60 -1.29 15.29 9.24
C ILE A 60 -1.34 13.80 8.86
N LYS A 61 -2.03 12.96 9.63
CA LYS A 61 -2.17 11.52 9.37
C LYS A 61 -3.01 11.23 8.13
N LEU A 62 -4.08 12.00 7.91
CA LEU A 62 -4.98 11.87 6.76
C LEU A 62 -4.35 12.33 5.44
N SER A 63 -3.46 13.32 5.49
CA SER A 63 -2.94 14.00 4.31
C SER A 63 -2.27 13.04 3.32
N THR A 64 -1.51 12.07 3.80
CA THR A 64 -0.88 11.06 2.94
C THR A 64 -1.92 10.19 2.26
N SER A 65 -2.95 9.72 2.98
CA SER A 65 -4.03 8.91 2.39
C SER A 65 -4.80 9.68 1.33
N ALA A 66 -5.06 10.98 1.54
CA ALA A 66 -5.71 11.82 0.54
C ALA A 66 -4.88 11.96 -0.74
N GLY A 67 -3.57 12.19 -0.62
CA GLY A 67 -2.66 12.19 -1.76
C GLY A 67 -2.61 10.84 -2.46
N THR A 68 -2.60 9.75 -1.70
CA THR A 68 -2.54 8.39 -2.23
C THR A 68 -3.76 8.04 -3.08
N VAL A 69 -4.98 8.50 -2.73
CA VAL A 69 -6.17 8.33 -3.59
C VAL A 69 -5.95 8.96 -4.97
N ILE A 70 -5.43 10.19 -5.00
CA ILE A 70 -5.15 10.90 -6.26
C ILE A 70 -4.09 10.14 -7.07
N GLY A 71 -3.01 9.69 -6.39
CA GLY A 71 -1.93 8.94 -7.02
C GLY A 71 -2.40 7.61 -7.59
N GLN A 72 -3.17 6.82 -6.83
CA GLN A 72 -3.65 5.50 -7.26
C GLN A 72 -4.56 5.59 -8.49
N LEU A 73 -5.47 6.56 -8.53
CA LEU A 73 -6.32 6.78 -9.69
C LEU A 73 -5.52 7.33 -10.88
N GLY A 74 -4.69 8.35 -10.66
CA GLY A 74 -3.92 9.00 -11.72
C GLY A 74 -2.87 8.10 -12.34
N PHE A 75 -1.97 7.53 -11.55
CA PHE A 75 -0.93 6.64 -12.05
C PHE A 75 -1.50 5.32 -12.57
N GLY A 76 -2.58 4.79 -11.95
CA GLY A 76 -3.26 3.60 -12.45
C GLY A 76 -3.74 3.77 -13.90
N MET A 77 -4.43 4.88 -14.21
CA MET A 77 -4.86 5.19 -15.57
C MET A 77 -3.68 5.49 -16.51
N LEU A 78 -2.72 6.31 -16.07
CA LEU A 78 -1.58 6.68 -16.88
C LEU A 78 -0.70 5.47 -17.24
N ALA A 79 -0.56 4.50 -16.34
CA ALA A 79 0.21 3.29 -16.59
C ALA A 79 -0.40 2.42 -17.70
N ASP A 80 -1.73 2.36 -17.82
CA ASP A 80 -2.40 1.63 -18.90
C ASP A 80 -2.32 2.37 -20.24
N ILE A 81 -2.19 3.71 -20.24
CA ILE A 81 -2.14 4.55 -21.46
C ILE A 81 -0.69 4.74 -21.95
N VAL A 82 0.23 5.09 -21.06
CA VAL A 82 1.60 5.55 -21.39
C VAL A 82 2.64 4.44 -21.28
N GLY A 83 2.33 3.37 -20.53
CA GLY A 83 3.22 2.26 -20.21
C GLY A 83 3.65 2.22 -18.76
N ARG A 84 3.91 1.00 -18.26
CA ARG A 84 4.27 0.75 -16.86
C ARG A 84 5.63 1.35 -16.53
N LYS A 85 6.63 1.11 -17.39
CA LYS A 85 8.01 1.56 -17.21
C LYS A 85 8.15 3.07 -17.10
N ARG A 86 7.44 3.83 -17.94
CA ARG A 86 7.55 5.30 -17.96
C ARG A 86 7.02 5.94 -16.69
N MET A 87 6.01 5.32 -16.09
CA MET A 87 5.43 5.78 -14.82
C MET A 87 6.23 5.29 -13.62
N TYR A 88 6.92 4.13 -13.76
CA TYR A 88 7.66 3.46 -12.69
C TYR A 88 9.03 4.12 -12.45
N GLY A 89 9.11 4.99 -11.50
CA GLY A 89 10.26 5.83 -11.15
C GLY A 89 9.88 7.30 -11.02
N LEU A 90 8.88 7.78 -11.76
CA LEU A 90 8.36 9.14 -11.59
C LEU A 90 7.75 9.33 -10.21
N GLU A 91 6.98 8.33 -9.73
CA GLU A 91 6.40 8.33 -8.38
C GLU A 91 7.49 8.42 -7.30
N LEU A 92 8.60 7.72 -7.49
CA LEU A 92 9.69 7.70 -6.51
C LEU A 92 10.43 9.04 -6.45
N ILE A 93 10.58 9.74 -7.60
CA ILE A 93 11.11 11.11 -7.65
C ILE A 93 10.23 12.05 -6.82
N VAL A 94 8.90 11.93 -6.97
CA VAL A 94 7.95 12.74 -6.21
C VAL A 94 8.07 12.45 -4.71
N ILE A 95 8.20 11.18 -4.30
CA ILE A 95 8.37 10.77 -2.90
C ILE A 95 9.66 11.37 -2.33
N ILE A 96 10.81 11.19 -3.00
CA ILE A 96 12.10 11.72 -2.55
C ILE A 96 12.03 13.23 -2.32
N PHE A 97 11.53 13.97 -3.31
CA PHE A 97 11.42 15.41 -3.21
C PHE A 97 10.52 15.86 -2.07
N ALA A 98 9.34 15.26 -1.95
CA ALA A 98 8.37 15.60 -0.91
C ALA A 98 8.86 15.24 0.50
N THR A 99 9.54 14.10 0.67
CA THR A 99 10.13 13.66 1.94
C THR A 99 11.23 14.61 2.41
N LEU A 100 12.16 15.01 1.51
CA LEU A 100 13.19 16.00 1.82
C LEU A 100 12.60 17.37 2.13
N ALA A 101 11.63 17.84 1.34
CA ALA A 101 10.95 19.10 1.59
C ALA A 101 10.24 19.12 2.94
N GLN A 102 9.65 18.00 3.34
CA GLN A 102 9.01 17.79 4.66
C GLN A 102 10.04 17.93 5.80
N ALA A 103 11.18 17.22 5.69
CA ALA A 103 12.24 17.27 6.70
C ALA A 103 12.86 18.66 6.87
N LEU A 104 12.90 19.46 5.80
CA LEU A 104 13.44 20.84 5.79
C LEU A 104 12.39 21.90 6.11
N THR A 105 11.12 21.52 6.27
CA THR A 105 10.03 22.47 6.55
C THR A 105 10.24 23.23 7.84
N ALA A 106 10.05 24.55 7.79
CA ALA A 106 10.06 25.45 8.94
C ALA A 106 8.85 26.37 8.92
N GLY A 107 8.35 26.73 10.09
CA GLY A 107 7.28 27.72 10.22
C GLY A 107 7.79 29.16 10.04
N SER A 108 6.91 30.04 9.55
CA SER A 108 7.17 31.46 9.45
C SER A 108 5.92 32.25 9.83
N PRO A 109 6.00 33.59 10.06
CA PRO A 109 4.83 34.38 10.38
C PRO A 109 3.72 34.31 9.30
N SER A 110 4.08 34.04 8.03
CA SER A 110 3.14 33.98 6.89
C SER A 110 2.69 32.55 6.57
N THR A 111 3.38 31.51 7.06
CA THR A 111 3.10 30.12 6.73
C THR A 111 3.06 29.21 7.95
N SER A 112 1.97 28.43 8.05
CA SER A 112 1.83 27.44 9.11
C SER A 112 2.72 26.24 8.85
N LEU A 113 3.55 25.85 9.82
CA LEU A 113 4.34 24.62 9.76
C LEU A 113 3.45 23.39 9.51
N VAL A 114 2.35 23.27 10.25
CA VAL A 114 1.40 22.16 10.10
C VAL A 114 0.82 22.13 8.70
N GLY A 115 0.45 23.30 8.16
CA GLY A 115 -0.06 23.41 6.79
C GLY A 115 0.98 22.97 5.72
N LEU A 116 2.25 23.35 5.90
CA LEU A 116 3.33 22.92 4.98
C LEU A 116 3.60 21.42 5.08
N ILE A 117 3.60 20.85 6.28
CA ILE A 117 3.76 19.40 6.47
C ILE A 117 2.58 18.66 5.80
N ILE A 118 1.35 19.11 5.97
CA ILE A 118 0.17 18.54 5.32
C ILE A 118 0.33 18.59 3.80
N PHE A 119 0.71 19.74 3.25
CA PHE A 119 0.92 19.90 1.80
C PHE A 119 1.94 18.90 1.26
N TRP A 120 3.13 18.82 1.87
CA TRP A 120 4.18 17.90 1.41
C TRP A 120 3.78 16.43 1.61
N ARG A 121 3.02 16.11 2.65
CA ARG A 121 2.49 14.75 2.84
C ARG A 121 1.44 14.38 1.80
N VAL A 122 0.62 15.32 1.33
CA VAL A 122 -0.28 15.09 0.18
C VAL A 122 0.53 14.82 -1.08
N VAL A 123 1.55 15.63 -1.38
CA VAL A 123 2.43 15.44 -2.55
C VAL A 123 3.15 14.08 -2.47
N MET A 124 3.72 13.74 -1.31
CA MET A 124 4.34 12.44 -1.07
C MET A 124 3.32 11.30 -1.27
N GLY A 125 2.10 11.47 -0.78
CA GLY A 125 1.01 10.52 -0.95
C GLY A 125 0.67 10.27 -2.41
N VAL A 126 0.70 11.29 -3.27
CA VAL A 126 0.50 11.12 -4.73
C VAL A 126 1.57 10.18 -5.31
N GLY A 127 2.82 10.31 -4.92
CA GLY A 127 3.90 9.40 -5.31
C GLY A 127 3.64 7.97 -4.81
N ILE A 128 3.41 7.80 -3.50
CA ILE A 128 3.10 6.50 -2.87
C ILE A 128 1.91 5.82 -3.56
N GLY A 129 0.86 6.62 -3.92
CA GLY A 129 -0.30 6.11 -4.63
C GLY A 129 0.03 5.49 -5.98
N GLY A 130 1.04 6.04 -6.67
CA GLY A 130 1.53 5.49 -7.94
C GLY A 130 2.23 4.14 -7.80
N ASP A 131 2.95 3.92 -6.71
CA ASP A 131 3.72 2.69 -6.50
C ASP A 131 2.81 1.45 -6.31
N TYR A 132 1.64 1.60 -5.68
CA TYR A 132 0.74 0.48 -5.42
C TYR A 132 0.31 -0.28 -6.70
N PRO A 133 -0.35 0.34 -7.70
CA PRO A 133 -0.70 -0.36 -8.92
C PRO A 133 0.53 -0.74 -9.75
N LEU A 134 1.55 0.12 -9.85
CA LEU A 134 2.72 -0.13 -10.69
C LEU A 134 3.53 -1.33 -10.21
N SER A 135 3.92 -1.39 -8.95
CA SER A 135 4.70 -2.49 -8.39
C SER A 135 3.91 -3.79 -8.38
N SER A 136 2.58 -3.76 -8.11
CA SER A 136 1.71 -4.93 -8.20
C SER A 136 1.69 -5.50 -9.62
N ILE A 137 1.41 -4.65 -10.61
CA ILE A 137 1.26 -5.08 -12.00
C ILE A 137 2.60 -5.55 -12.57
N ILE A 138 3.68 -4.79 -12.38
CA ILE A 138 5.02 -5.19 -12.83
C ILE A 138 5.40 -6.56 -12.24
N THR A 139 5.20 -6.75 -10.93
CA THR A 139 5.53 -8.02 -10.28
C THR A 139 4.66 -9.16 -10.80
N SER A 140 3.35 -8.96 -10.98
CA SER A 140 2.43 -10.00 -11.47
C SER A 140 2.69 -10.37 -12.93
N GLU A 141 3.01 -9.39 -13.78
CA GLU A 141 3.25 -9.59 -15.21
C GLU A 141 4.59 -10.27 -15.52
N PHE A 142 5.61 -10.10 -14.66
CA PHE A 142 6.89 -10.82 -14.78
C PHE A 142 6.93 -12.14 -14.01
N ALA A 143 5.99 -12.40 -13.10
CA ALA A 143 6.01 -13.60 -12.28
C ALA A 143 5.52 -14.84 -13.04
N THR A 144 6.12 -16.00 -12.70
CA THR A 144 5.62 -17.30 -13.16
C THR A 144 4.31 -17.66 -12.47
N THR A 145 3.42 -18.38 -13.12
CA THR A 145 2.12 -18.79 -12.57
C THR A 145 2.25 -19.53 -11.23
N LYS A 146 3.31 -20.33 -11.06
CA LYS A 146 3.57 -21.11 -9.84
C LYS A 146 3.92 -20.26 -8.62
N TRP A 147 4.70 -19.18 -8.80
CA TRP A 147 5.28 -18.39 -7.71
C TRP A 147 4.74 -16.94 -7.65
N ARG A 148 3.75 -16.62 -8.48
CA ARG A 148 3.23 -15.24 -8.61
C ARG A 148 2.74 -14.68 -7.28
N GLY A 149 1.95 -15.45 -6.56
CA GLY A 149 1.45 -15.02 -5.25
C GLY A 149 2.55 -14.78 -4.25
N ALA A 150 3.51 -15.69 -4.14
CA ALA A 150 4.66 -15.55 -3.24
C ALA A 150 5.53 -14.35 -3.62
N MET A 151 5.78 -14.09 -4.91
CA MET A 151 6.53 -12.92 -5.36
C MET A 151 5.82 -11.61 -5.02
N MET A 152 4.52 -11.49 -5.31
CA MET A 152 3.73 -10.32 -4.97
C MET A 152 3.62 -10.13 -3.46
N ALA A 153 3.43 -11.21 -2.70
CA ALA A 153 3.41 -11.18 -1.24
C ALA A 153 4.77 -10.75 -0.67
N ALA A 154 5.89 -11.20 -1.24
CA ALA A 154 7.23 -10.82 -0.80
C ALA A 154 7.51 -9.31 -1.04
N VAL A 155 7.10 -8.78 -2.18
CA VAL A 155 7.16 -7.34 -2.46
C VAL A 155 6.35 -6.57 -1.41
N PHE A 156 5.12 -6.99 -1.14
CA PHE A 156 4.27 -6.33 -0.17
C PHE A 156 4.73 -6.53 1.29
N ALA A 157 5.38 -7.65 1.61
CA ALA A 157 5.96 -7.94 2.93
C ALA A 157 7.05 -6.94 3.34
N MET A 158 7.70 -6.29 2.38
CA MET A 158 8.64 -5.20 2.66
C MET A 158 7.99 -4.02 3.37
N GLN A 159 6.66 -3.91 3.33
CA GLN A 159 5.90 -2.95 4.14
C GLN A 159 6.11 -3.19 5.65
N GLY A 160 6.12 -4.44 6.10
CA GLY A 160 6.42 -4.79 7.49
C GLY A 160 7.85 -4.43 7.89
N ILE A 161 8.80 -4.62 6.98
CA ILE A 161 10.20 -4.24 7.23
C ILE A 161 10.36 -2.71 7.29
N GLY A 162 9.67 -1.95 6.43
CA GLY A 162 9.65 -0.49 6.48
C GLY A 162 9.11 0.05 7.81
N GLN A 163 8.01 -0.52 8.31
CA GLN A 163 7.46 -0.20 9.65
C GLN A 163 8.46 -0.47 10.76
N LEU A 164 9.11 -1.64 10.71
CA LEU A 164 10.11 -2.03 11.71
C LEU A 164 11.29 -1.06 11.71
N VAL A 165 11.82 -0.72 10.53
CA VAL A 165 12.94 0.22 10.41
C VAL A 165 12.54 1.62 10.90
N ALA A 166 11.32 2.10 10.64
CA ALA A 166 10.86 3.37 11.20
C ALA A 166 10.87 3.38 12.74
N ALA A 167 10.43 2.28 13.37
CA ALA A 167 10.48 2.14 14.82
C ALA A 167 11.92 2.01 15.36
N LEU A 168 12.81 1.31 14.66
CA LEU A 168 14.23 1.19 15.01
C LEU A 168 14.96 2.53 14.89
N VAL A 169 14.74 3.29 13.81
CA VAL A 169 15.32 4.64 13.64
C VAL A 169 14.88 5.54 14.79
N MET A 170 13.59 5.53 15.15
CA MET A 170 13.10 6.28 16.31
C MET A 170 13.81 5.85 17.61
N MET A 171 14.00 4.56 17.83
CA MET A 171 14.71 4.04 19.01
C MET A 171 16.16 4.51 19.02
N PHE A 172 16.89 4.41 17.91
CA PHE A 172 18.29 4.86 17.84
C PHE A 172 18.43 6.38 18.04
N LEU A 173 17.51 7.17 17.48
CA LEU A 173 17.47 8.60 17.73
C LEU A 173 17.22 8.91 19.21
N THR A 174 16.28 8.22 19.85
CA THR A 174 15.99 8.38 21.28
C THR A 174 17.21 8.02 22.15
N LEU A 175 17.93 6.96 21.83
CA LEU A 175 19.18 6.58 22.49
C LEU A 175 20.30 7.63 22.26
N GLY A 176 20.43 8.15 21.02
CA GLY A 176 21.46 9.12 20.67
C GLY A 176 21.29 10.49 21.36
N PHE A 177 20.05 10.88 21.64
CA PHE A 177 19.73 12.14 22.33
C PHE A 177 19.34 11.96 23.82
N LYS A 178 19.68 10.82 24.41
CA LYS A 178 19.30 10.44 25.78
C LYS A 178 19.55 11.53 26.80
N SER A 179 20.76 12.08 26.87
CA SER A 179 21.15 13.09 27.85
C SER A 179 20.31 14.38 27.78
N SER A 180 19.94 14.80 26.55
CA SER A 180 19.07 15.97 26.37
C SER A 180 17.61 15.68 26.72
N LEU A 181 17.14 14.45 26.51
CA LEU A 181 15.77 14.04 26.79
C LEU A 181 15.53 13.80 28.28
N GLU A 182 16.52 13.27 29.02
CA GLU A 182 16.44 13.06 30.47
C GLU A 182 16.33 14.37 31.28
N SER A 183 16.70 15.51 30.69
CA SER A 183 16.59 16.82 31.35
C SER A 183 15.15 17.29 31.56
N ALA A 184 14.18 16.72 30.82
CA ALA A 184 12.78 17.08 30.89
C ALA A 184 11.94 15.99 31.61
N PRO A 185 11.11 16.34 32.59
CA PRO A 185 10.29 15.37 33.32
C PRO A 185 9.13 14.82 32.50
N ASP A 186 8.61 15.60 31.55
CA ASP A 186 7.48 15.20 30.70
C ASP A 186 7.45 15.99 29.36
N THR A 187 6.46 15.67 28.53
CA THR A 187 6.25 16.30 27.21
C THR A 187 5.93 17.79 27.27
N LYS A 188 5.41 18.30 28.39
CA LYS A 188 5.01 19.70 28.55
C LYS A 188 6.20 20.59 28.96
N HIS A 189 7.19 20.00 29.59
CA HIS A 189 8.36 20.70 30.14
C HIS A 189 9.63 20.50 29.29
N CYS A 190 9.51 19.90 28.10
CA CYS A 190 10.63 19.76 27.17
C CYS A 190 10.93 21.11 26.49
N THR A 191 11.87 21.85 27.05
CA THR A 191 12.34 23.18 26.57
C THR A 191 13.86 23.20 26.43
N GLY A 192 14.41 24.21 25.75
CA GLY A 192 15.87 24.35 25.58
C GLY A 192 16.48 23.19 24.82
N ASP A 193 17.50 22.54 25.39
CA ASP A 193 18.25 21.45 24.76
C ASP A 193 17.36 20.23 24.43
N CYS A 194 16.36 19.92 25.28
CA CYS A 194 15.38 18.88 25.02
C CYS A 194 14.59 19.18 23.73
N GLN A 195 14.07 20.41 23.61
CA GLN A 195 13.28 20.82 22.44
C GLN A 195 14.10 20.77 21.15
N VAL A 196 15.35 21.25 21.19
CA VAL A 196 16.28 21.19 20.05
C VAL A 196 16.61 19.73 19.67
N ALA A 197 16.77 18.86 20.66
CA ALA A 197 17.00 17.43 20.41
C ALA A 197 15.81 16.80 19.70
N VAL A 198 14.57 17.04 20.18
CA VAL A 198 13.35 16.50 19.54
C VAL A 198 13.14 17.09 18.15
N ASP A 199 13.48 18.37 17.90
CA ASP A 199 13.42 18.97 16.56
C ASP A 199 14.38 18.27 15.58
N LYS A 200 15.62 18.00 16.00
CA LYS A 200 16.57 17.21 15.19
C LYS A 200 16.08 15.79 14.95
N MET A 201 15.48 15.15 15.96
CA MET A 201 15.00 13.78 15.86
C MET A 201 13.90 13.63 14.81
N TRP A 202 12.85 14.47 14.81
CA TRP A 202 11.78 14.33 13.85
C TRP A 202 12.22 14.61 12.40
N ARG A 203 13.14 15.60 12.22
CA ARG A 203 13.70 15.90 10.89
C ARG A 203 14.54 14.75 10.35
N THR A 204 15.36 14.16 11.21
CA THR A 204 16.17 12.99 10.85
C THR A 204 15.28 11.77 10.59
N LEU A 205 14.26 11.54 11.41
CA LEU A 205 13.30 10.44 11.21
C LEU A 205 12.63 10.53 9.84
N VAL A 206 12.08 11.69 9.49
CA VAL A 206 11.43 11.90 8.18
C VAL A 206 12.44 11.84 7.04
N GLY A 207 13.55 12.57 7.14
CA GLY A 207 14.56 12.68 6.08
C GLY A 207 15.25 11.36 5.74
N PHE A 208 15.34 10.42 6.69
CA PHE A 208 15.91 9.09 6.47
C PHE A 208 15.13 8.29 5.41
N GLY A 209 13.81 8.51 5.27
CA GLY A 209 12.99 7.85 4.24
C GLY A 209 13.48 8.10 2.81
N ALA A 210 14.12 9.25 2.54
CA ALA A 210 14.67 9.54 1.22
C ALA A 210 15.90 8.66 0.85
N VAL A 211 16.63 8.11 1.83
CA VAL A 211 17.85 7.32 1.57
C VAL A 211 17.56 6.04 0.80
N PRO A 212 16.68 5.13 1.27
CA PRO A 212 16.34 3.94 0.51
C PRO A 212 15.62 4.26 -0.81
N ALA A 213 14.83 5.35 -0.85
CA ALA A 213 14.18 5.82 -2.06
C ALA A 213 15.17 6.19 -3.17
N CYS A 214 16.25 6.90 -2.84
CA CYS A 214 17.32 7.24 -3.81
C CYS A 214 18.01 5.98 -4.35
N ILE A 215 18.23 4.97 -3.52
CA ILE A 215 18.82 3.69 -3.95
C ILE A 215 17.84 2.96 -4.89
N ALA A 216 16.56 2.89 -4.53
CA ALA A 216 15.53 2.23 -5.33
C ALA A 216 15.36 2.89 -6.70
N LEU A 217 15.43 4.21 -6.79
CA LEU A 217 15.24 4.96 -8.03
C LEU A 217 16.21 4.51 -9.12
N TYR A 218 17.49 4.34 -8.79
CA TYR A 218 18.50 3.87 -9.75
C TYR A 218 18.09 2.53 -10.39
N TYR A 219 17.66 1.57 -9.58
CA TYR A 219 17.28 0.25 -10.08
C TYR A 219 15.96 0.28 -10.85
N ARG A 220 14.98 1.09 -10.44
CA ARG A 220 13.69 1.22 -11.15
C ARG A 220 13.84 1.78 -12.56
N LEU A 221 14.73 2.72 -12.76
CA LEU A 221 15.00 3.28 -14.09
C LEU A 221 15.65 2.28 -15.06
N THR A 222 16.20 1.17 -14.55
CA THR A 222 16.86 0.12 -15.37
C THR A 222 15.96 -1.07 -15.74
N ILE A 223 14.74 -1.16 -15.20
CA ILE A 223 13.81 -2.26 -15.53
C ILE A 223 13.28 -2.07 -16.97
N PRO A 224 13.17 -3.15 -17.79
CA PRO A 224 12.51 -3.10 -19.09
C PRO A 224 11.00 -2.89 -18.95
N GLU A 225 10.30 -2.58 -20.06
CA GLU A 225 8.83 -2.57 -20.07
C GLU A 225 8.29 -3.99 -19.86
N THR A 226 7.03 -4.11 -19.38
CA THR A 226 6.44 -5.43 -19.20
C THR A 226 6.04 -6.02 -20.55
N PRO A 227 6.47 -7.26 -20.87
CA PRO A 227 6.19 -7.87 -22.17
C PRO A 227 4.68 -8.03 -22.46
N ARG A 228 3.86 -8.21 -21.42
CA ARG A 228 2.40 -8.26 -21.59
C ARG A 228 1.83 -6.92 -22.04
N TYR A 229 2.31 -5.80 -21.52
CA TYR A 229 1.90 -4.48 -22.00
C TYR A 229 2.32 -4.26 -23.46
N THR A 230 3.58 -4.55 -23.76
CA THR A 230 4.13 -4.35 -25.11
C THR A 230 3.40 -5.22 -26.14
N PHE A 231 3.03 -6.45 -25.77
CA PHE A 231 2.29 -7.37 -26.64
C PHE A 231 0.80 -7.00 -26.78
N ASP A 232 0.07 -6.88 -25.67
CA ASP A 232 -1.41 -6.79 -25.68
C ASP A 232 -1.91 -5.36 -25.91
N VAL A 233 -1.20 -4.35 -25.35
CA VAL A 233 -1.63 -2.95 -25.37
C VAL A 233 -0.92 -2.16 -26.45
N ALA A 234 0.42 -2.16 -26.47
CA ALA A 234 1.21 -1.47 -27.49
C ALA A 234 1.17 -2.18 -28.84
N ARG A 235 0.86 -3.48 -28.85
CA ARG A 235 0.80 -4.34 -30.05
C ARG A 235 2.10 -4.41 -30.84
N ASP A 236 3.21 -4.31 -30.11
CA ASP A 236 4.56 -4.42 -30.65
C ASP A 236 5.17 -5.76 -30.21
N VAL A 237 5.08 -6.76 -31.10
CA VAL A 237 5.51 -8.13 -30.83
C VAL A 237 7.04 -8.24 -30.77
N GLU A 238 7.74 -7.44 -31.57
CA GLU A 238 9.19 -7.42 -31.60
C GLU A 238 9.77 -6.86 -30.31
N GLN A 239 9.26 -5.70 -29.90
CA GLN A 239 9.67 -5.10 -28.62
C GLN A 239 9.30 -6.00 -27.43
N ALA A 240 8.17 -6.74 -27.50
CA ALA A 240 7.78 -7.68 -26.46
C ALA A 240 8.78 -8.85 -26.34
N ASP A 241 9.30 -9.37 -27.46
CA ASP A 241 10.34 -10.42 -27.45
C ASP A 241 11.67 -9.90 -26.90
N GLU A 242 12.07 -8.67 -27.26
CA GLU A 242 13.24 -8.00 -26.69
C GLU A 242 13.08 -7.76 -25.18
N ASP A 243 11.91 -7.33 -24.71
CA ASP A 243 11.64 -7.11 -23.31
C ASP A 243 11.70 -8.42 -22.49
N VAL A 244 11.23 -9.55 -23.04
CA VAL A 244 11.38 -10.89 -22.45
C VAL A 244 12.86 -11.26 -22.33
N LYS A 245 13.63 -11.10 -23.41
CA LYS A 245 15.06 -11.42 -23.42
C LYS A 245 15.84 -10.53 -22.46
N ALA A 246 15.58 -9.21 -22.47
CA ALA A 246 16.21 -8.26 -21.56
C ALA A 246 15.90 -8.57 -20.09
N TYR A 247 14.69 -9.03 -19.79
CA TYR A 247 14.30 -9.44 -18.44
C TYR A 247 15.05 -10.70 -18.00
N MET A 248 15.10 -11.74 -18.84
CA MET A 248 15.71 -13.02 -18.50
C MET A 248 17.24 -12.97 -18.47
N THR A 249 17.89 -12.21 -19.36
CA THR A 249 19.35 -12.15 -19.48
C THR A 249 19.97 -10.97 -18.74
N GLY A 250 19.20 -9.93 -18.45
CA GLY A 250 19.69 -8.67 -17.89
C GLY A 250 20.47 -7.80 -18.88
N LYS A 251 20.48 -8.17 -20.17
CA LYS A 251 21.14 -7.43 -21.27
C LYS A 251 20.15 -7.25 -22.42
N ARG A 252 20.14 -6.06 -23.04
CA ARG A 252 19.54 -5.88 -24.35
C ARG A 252 20.53 -6.41 -25.39
N GLU A 253 20.18 -7.51 -26.07
CA GLU A 253 20.92 -7.96 -27.24
C GLU A 253 20.41 -7.20 -28.46
N GLY A 254 21.32 -6.52 -29.17
CA GLY A 254 21.08 -6.00 -30.51
C GLY A 254 21.28 -7.10 -31.57
N ASP A 255 20.47 -7.03 -32.61
CA ASP A 255 20.44 -7.84 -33.83
C ASP A 255 19.93 -9.28 -33.70
N THR A 256 18.70 -9.43 -34.13
CA THR A 256 18.10 -10.68 -34.60
C THR A 256 17.72 -10.54 -36.08
N ASP A 257 17.74 -11.67 -36.77
CA ASP A 257 17.52 -11.81 -38.22
C ASP A 257 16.21 -11.16 -38.70
N GLU A 258 16.27 -10.11 -39.56
CA GLU A 258 15.13 -9.33 -40.03
C GLU A 258 14.03 -10.16 -40.71
N ILE A 259 14.38 -11.33 -41.29
CA ILE A 259 13.44 -12.21 -42.00
C ILE A 259 12.58 -13.01 -41.01
N ALA A 260 13.17 -13.49 -39.92
CA ALA A 260 12.43 -14.17 -38.85
C ALA A 260 11.48 -13.19 -38.12
N ARG A 261 11.90 -11.93 -37.96
CA ARG A 261 11.09 -10.84 -37.43
C ARG A 261 9.83 -10.56 -38.25
N ALA A 262 9.97 -10.41 -39.57
CA ALA A 262 8.84 -10.13 -40.48
C ALA A 262 7.79 -11.25 -40.49
N GLN A 263 8.20 -12.52 -40.34
CA GLN A 263 7.30 -13.67 -40.29
C GLN A 263 6.54 -13.77 -38.93
N VAL A 264 7.21 -13.49 -37.83
CA VAL A 264 6.59 -13.42 -36.49
C VAL A 264 5.60 -12.26 -36.41
N HIS A 265 5.95 -11.09 -36.96
CA HIS A 265 5.05 -9.93 -37.06
C HIS A 265 3.77 -10.22 -37.85
N ALA A 266 3.88 -10.87 -39.00
CA ALA A 266 2.72 -11.19 -39.83
C ALA A 266 1.76 -12.18 -39.18
N SER A 267 2.29 -13.22 -38.51
CA SER A 267 1.47 -14.24 -37.83
C SER A 267 0.85 -13.72 -36.50
N ALA A 268 1.56 -12.91 -35.75
CA ALA A 268 1.06 -12.39 -34.47
C ALA A 268 0.02 -11.28 -34.68
N LYS A 269 0.16 -10.44 -35.70
CA LYS A 269 -0.78 -9.37 -36.01
C LYS A 269 -2.15 -9.89 -36.46
N SER A 270 -2.19 -11.08 -37.09
CA SER A 270 -3.44 -11.74 -37.46
C SER A 270 -4.19 -12.39 -36.30
N ASN A 271 -3.51 -12.66 -35.17
CA ASN A 271 -4.07 -13.36 -34.03
C ASN A 271 -4.38 -12.45 -32.82
N LEU A 272 -4.16 -11.13 -32.90
CA LEU A 272 -4.47 -10.18 -31.84
C LEU A 272 -5.97 -9.84 -31.86
N GLN A 273 -6.78 -10.66 -31.18
CA GLN A 273 -8.24 -10.52 -31.10
C GLN A 273 -8.72 -9.71 -29.88
N VAL A 274 -7.80 -9.29 -29.00
CA VAL A 274 -8.16 -8.51 -27.81
C VAL A 274 -8.61 -7.10 -28.21
N PRO A 275 -9.76 -6.58 -27.72
CA PRO A 275 -10.23 -5.22 -28.02
C PRO A 275 -9.21 -4.16 -27.63
N LYS A 276 -9.14 -3.05 -28.40
CA LYS A 276 -8.30 -1.90 -28.01
C LYS A 276 -8.83 -1.24 -26.75
N ALA A 277 -7.89 -0.86 -25.86
CA ALA A 277 -8.24 -0.10 -24.66
C ALA A 277 -8.90 1.23 -25.02
N SER A 278 -10.12 1.47 -24.52
CA SER A 278 -10.86 2.73 -24.63
C SER A 278 -11.77 2.90 -23.42
N TRP A 279 -12.16 4.15 -23.13
CA TRP A 279 -13.09 4.40 -22.04
C TRP A 279 -14.47 3.76 -22.27
N SER A 280 -14.91 3.71 -23.53
CA SER A 280 -16.14 3.02 -23.90
C SER A 280 -16.07 1.51 -23.64
N ASP A 281 -14.96 0.85 -24.03
CA ASP A 281 -14.76 -0.57 -23.78
C ASP A 281 -14.62 -0.86 -22.24
N PHE A 282 -13.97 0.04 -21.51
CA PHE A 282 -13.93 -0.06 -20.04
C PHE A 282 -15.34 -0.06 -19.43
N CYS A 283 -16.19 0.90 -19.80
CA CYS A 283 -17.58 0.96 -19.33
C CYS A 283 -18.38 -0.26 -19.78
N GLN A 284 -18.21 -0.74 -21.02
CA GLN A 284 -18.86 -1.95 -21.52
C GLN A 284 -18.40 -3.20 -20.79
N HIS A 285 -17.11 -3.34 -20.49
CA HIS A 285 -16.56 -4.46 -19.73
C HIS A 285 -17.19 -4.55 -18.33
N TYR A 286 -17.26 -3.42 -17.61
CA TYR A 286 -17.83 -3.36 -16.26
C TYR A 286 -19.35 -3.18 -16.21
N SER A 287 -20.04 -3.03 -17.34
CA SER A 287 -21.50 -3.12 -17.39
C SER A 287 -22.03 -4.55 -17.14
N LYS A 288 -21.19 -5.56 -17.37
CA LYS A 288 -21.52 -6.97 -17.09
C LYS A 288 -21.35 -7.25 -15.60
N TRP A 289 -22.41 -7.75 -14.95
CA TRP A 289 -22.41 -8.03 -13.50
C TRP A 289 -21.24 -8.93 -13.05
N LYS A 290 -20.88 -9.93 -13.85
CA LYS A 290 -19.72 -10.80 -13.57
C LYS A 290 -18.43 -10.01 -13.33
N ASN A 291 -18.15 -9.02 -14.15
CA ASN A 291 -16.92 -8.20 -14.07
C ASN A 291 -17.05 -7.12 -13.00
N LEU A 292 -18.22 -6.47 -12.93
CA LEU A 292 -18.49 -5.44 -11.93
C LEU A 292 -18.44 -6.01 -10.50
N SER A 293 -18.99 -7.21 -10.27
CA SER A 293 -18.96 -7.86 -8.96
C SER A 293 -17.55 -8.12 -8.45
N ILE A 294 -16.62 -8.45 -9.35
CA ILE A 294 -15.21 -8.62 -9.00
C ILE A 294 -14.58 -7.27 -8.59
N LEU A 295 -14.85 -6.21 -9.34
CA LEU A 295 -14.36 -4.86 -9.00
C LEU A 295 -14.95 -4.39 -7.66
N ILE A 296 -16.25 -4.60 -7.42
CA ILE A 296 -16.87 -4.30 -6.13
C ILE A 296 -16.27 -5.15 -5.00
N GLY A 297 -16.00 -6.43 -5.27
CA GLY A 297 -15.37 -7.34 -4.31
C GLY A 297 -13.97 -6.90 -3.92
N THR A 298 -13.11 -6.54 -4.88
CA THR A 298 -11.74 -6.08 -4.63
C THR A 298 -11.71 -4.71 -3.96
N ALA A 299 -12.48 -3.74 -4.47
CA ALA A 299 -12.58 -2.40 -3.91
C ALA A 299 -13.21 -2.40 -2.51
N GLY A 300 -14.32 -3.13 -2.32
CA GLY A 300 -15.01 -3.23 -1.04
C GLY A 300 -14.20 -3.93 0.04
N SER A 301 -13.49 -5.02 -0.30
CA SER A 301 -12.61 -5.71 0.64
C SER A 301 -11.47 -4.80 1.10
N TRP A 302 -10.84 -4.08 0.17
CA TRP A 302 -9.77 -3.15 0.51
C TRP A 302 -10.28 -1.97 1.35
N PHE A 303 -11.46 -1.42 1.00
CA PHE A 303 -12.11 -0.38 1.79
C PHE A 303 -12.35 -0.84 3.24
N CYS A 304 -13.00 -2.00 3.43
CA CYS A 304 -13.30 -2.52 4.76
C CYS A 304 -12.03 -2.76 5.59
N LEU A 305 -10.99 -3.30 4.96
CA LEU A 305 -9.70 -3.51 5.60
C LEU A 305 -9.08 -2.19 6.08
N ASP A 306 -8.94 -1.23 5.17
CA ASP A 306 -8.16 -0.02 5.43
C ASP A 306 -8.82 0.89 6.47
N VAL A 307 -10.14 0.84 6.66
CA VAL A 307 -10.84 1.53 7.75
C VAL A 307 -10.24 1.17 9.10
N ALA A 308 -10.08 -0.12 9.40
CA ALA A 308 -9.53 -0.57 10.68
C ALA A 308 -8.00 -0.56 10.69
N PHE A 309 -7.36 -1.04 9.63
CA PHE A 309 -5.90 -1.17 9.55
C PHE A 309 -5.20 0.17 9.74
N TYR A 310 -5.53 1.18 8.94
CA TYR A 310 -4.92 2.51 9.08
C TYR A 310 -5.49 3.28 10.27
N GLY A 311 -6.76 3.07 10.62
CA GLY A 311 -7.37 3.65 11.82
C GLY A 311 -6.60 3.32 13.10
N LEU A 312 -6.02 2.14 13.16
CA LEU A 312 -5.21 1.68 14.30
C LEU A 312 -3.70 1.93 14.07
N SER A 313 -3.14 1.46 12.97
CA SER A 313 -1.68 1.43 12.76
C SER A 313 -1.03 2.82 12.70
N LEU A 314 -1.74 3.84 12.18
CA LEU A 314 -1.26 5.24 12.23
C LEU A 314 -1.41 5.88 13.62
N ASN A 315 -2.04 5.21 14.56
CA ASN A 315 -2.24 5.66 15.94
C ASN A 315 -1.52 4.78 16.97
N ASN A 316 -0.59 3.92 16.58
CA ASN A 316 0.12 3.02 17.49
C ASN A 316 0.67 3.74 18.73
N GLY A 317 1.32 4.90 18.57
CA GLY A 317 1.83 5.69 19.70
C GLY A 317 0.73 6.14 20.67
N THR A 318 -0.43 6.53 20.14
CA THR A 318 -1.59 6.89 20.96
C THR A 318 -2.20 5.66 21.64
N ILE A 319 -2.29 4.53 20.92
CA ILE A 319 -2.82 3.27 21.48
C ILE A 319 -1.93 2.80 22.63
N LEU A 320 -0.60 2.77 22.44
CA LEU A 320 0.36 2.41 23.49
C LEU A 320 0.24 3.31 24.74
N LYS A 321 -0.03 4.60 24.55
CA LYS A 321 -0.31 5.53 25.64
C LYS A 321 -1.62 5.21 26.35
N VAL A 322 -2.70 5.01 25.59
CA VAL A 322 -4.06 4.76 26.14
C VAL A 322 -4.12 3.46 26.92
N ILE A 323 -3.46 2.40 26.45
CA ILE A 323 -3.35 1.13 27.20
C ILE A 323 -2.35 1.19 28.35
N GLY A 324 -1.65 2.31 28.54
CA GLY A 324 -0.73 2.55 29.64
C GLY A 324 0.67 1.98 29.47
N TYR A 325 1.03 1.45 28.28
CA TYR A 325 2.34 0.85 28.05
C TYR A 325 3.48 1.89 28.02
N SER A 326 3.29 3.04 27.36
CA SER A 326 4.34 4.04 27.19
C SER A 326 4.38 5.13 28.27
N SER A 327 3.28 5.36 28.99
CA SER A 327 3.13 6.51 29.89
C SER A 327 3.08 6.17 31.38
N LYS A 328 2.70 4.93 31.73
CA LYS A 328 2.39 4.58 33.14
C LYS A 328 3.61 4.58 34.07
N ASP A 329 4.78 4.21 33.52
CA ASP A 329 6.03 4.06 34.29
C ASP A 329 7.15 5.00 33.76
N ALA A 330 6.81 6.00 32.94
CA ALA A 330 7.80 6.92 32.40
C ALA A 330 8.05 8.09 33.37
N ASN A 331 9.29 8.21 33.88
CA ASN A 331 9.72 9.24 34.84
C ASN A 331 10.27 10.50 34.15
N ASN A 332 10.58 10.41 32.85
CA ASN A 332 11.12 11.50 32.07
C ASN A 332 10.77 11.35 30.55
N MET A 333 11.13 12.35 29.77
CA MET A 333 10.87 12.40 28.33
C MET A 333 11.58 11.27 27.56
N TYR A 334 12.79 10.88 27.97
CA TYR A 334 13.53 9.77 27.36
C TYR A 334 12.77 8.46 27.51
N GLU A 335 12.33 8.11 28.73
CA GLU A 335 11.59 6.86 28.97
C GLU A 335 10.27 6.81 28.21
N PHE A 336 9.55 7.93 28.11
CA PHE A 336 8.32 8.01 27.33
C PHE A 336 8.54 7.70 25.84
N LEU A 337 9.53 8.34 25.21
CA LEU A 337 9.85 8.10 23.79
C LEU A 337 10.46 6.71 23.57
N TYR A 338 11.30 6.24 24.49
CA TYR A 338 11.89 4.90 24.43
C TYR A 338 10.81 3.81 24.51
N ASN A 339 9.92 3.89 25.50
CA ASN A 339 8.82 2.95 25.64
C ASN A 339 7.87 2.98 24.42
N THR A 340 7.63 4.16 23.86
CA THR A 340 6.84 4.30 22.63
C THR A 340 7.52 3.58 21.46
N ALA A 341 8.82 3.76 21.28
CA ALA A 341 9.57 3.09 20.21
C ALA A 341 9.61 1.56 20.41
N VAL A 342 9.91 1.08 21.63
CA VAL A 342 9.90 -0.35 21.96
C VAL A 342 8.53 -0.97 21.77
N GLY A 343 7.45 -0.31 22.17
CA GLY A 343 6.09 -0.77 21.95
C GLY A 343 5.76 -0.93 20.46
N ASN A 344 6.16 0.04 19.62
CA ASN A 344 6.02 -0.08 18.17
C ASN A 344 6.85 -1.25 17.61
N ILE A 345 8.08 -1.46 18.07
CA ILE A 345 8.90 -2.61 17.67
C ILE A 345 8.20 -3.93 18.03
N ILE A 346 7.64 -4.04 19.23
CA ILE A 346 6.91 -5.26 19.64
C ILE A 346 5.71 -5.51 18.73
N ILE A 347 4.88 -4.50 18.47
CA ILE A 347 3.71 -4.63 17.61
C ILE A 347 4.10 -5.10 16.21
N VAL A 348 5.14 -4.51 15.63
CA VAL A 348 5.56 -4.80 14.26
C VAL A 348 6.31 -6.12 14.16
N LEU A 349 7.29 -6.36 15.03
CA LEU A 349 8.17 -7.53 14.99
C LEU A 349 7.44 -8.82 15.40
N ALA A 350 6.54 -8.76 16.38
CA ALA A 350 5.78 -9.90 16.83
C ALA A 350 4.44 -10.09 16.06
N GLY A 351 3.89 -9.03 15.49
CA GLY A 351 2.62 -9.06 14.77
C GLY A 351 2.77 -8.94 13.26
N ALA A 352 3.09 -7.75 12.76
CA ALA A 352 3.04 -7.46 11.33
C ALA A 352 4.04 -8.29 10.50
N VAL A 353 5.32 -8.30 10.87
CA VAL A 353 6.38 -8.99 10.11
C VAL A 353 6.10 -10.49 9.98
N PRO A 354 5.82 -11.25 11.06
CA PRO A 354 5.50 -12.67 10.91
C PRO A 354 4.25 -12.90 10.05
N GLY A 355 3.21 -12.07 10.17
CA GLY A 355 1.99 -12.16 9.37
C GLY A 355 2.27 -12.07 7.88
N TYR A 356 3.07 -11.09 7.45
CA TYR A 356 3.50 -10.96 6.05
C TYR A 356 4.26 -12.19 5.55
N TRP A 357 5.26 -12.67 6.30
CA TRP A 357 6.10 -13.79 5.86
C TRP A 357 5.36 -15.12 5.86
N VAL A 358 4.39 -15.33 6.76
CA VAL A 358 3.49 -16.48 6.69
C VAL A 358 2.62 -16.41 5.44
N SER A 359 2.14 -15.21 5.04
CA SER A 359 1.46 -15.03 3.75
C SER A 359 2.35 -15.43 2.58
N VAL A 360 3.60 -14.95 2.53
CA VAL A 360 4.57 -15.32 1.47
C VAL A 360 4.70 -16.84 1.34
N ALA A 361 4.83 -17.53 2.48
CA ALA A 361 5.04 -18.98 2.50
C ALA A 361 3.81 -19.80 2.10
N THR A 362 2.60 -19.26 2.27
CA THR A 362 1.38 -20.07 2.20
C THR A 362 0.41 -19.64 1.09
N ILE A 363 0.58 -18.46 0.49
CA ILE A 363 -0.41 -17.86 -0.43
C ILE A 363 -0.66 -18.68 -1.70
N ASP A 364 0.35 -19.35 -2.22
CA ASP A 364 0.24 -20.20 -3.42
C ASP A 364 -0.24 -21.64 -3.11
N THR A 365 -0.35 -22.00 -1.81
CA THR A 365 -0.87 -23.29 -1.36
C THR A 365 -2.29 -23.18 -0.81
N LEU A 366 -2.56 -22.21 0.06
CA LEU A 366 -3.89 -22.01 0.68
C LEU A 366 -4.86 -21.25 -0.23
N GLY A 367 -4.32 -20.42 -1.14
CA GLY A 367 -5.10 -19.56 -2.01
C GLY A 367 -5.41 -18.17 -1.40
N ARG A 368 -5.65 -17.19 -2.29
CA ARG A 368 -5.84 -15.79 -1.89
C ARG A 368 -7.18 -15.59 -1.19
N LYS A 369 -8.24 -16.13 -1.76
CA LYS A 369 -9.61 -16.01 -1.21
C LYS A 369 -9.73 -16.66 0.17
N THR A 370 -9.11 -17.84 0.36
CA THR A 370 -9.12 -18.56 1.63
C THR A 370 -8.42 -17.77 2.73
N ILE A 371 -7.23 -17.23 2.44
CA ILE A 371 -6.45 -16.41 3.38
C ILE A 371 -7.21 -15.12 3.72
N GLN A 372 -7.78 -14.45 2.73
CA GLN A 372 -8.54 -13.21 2.93
C GLN A 372 -9.78 -13.45 3.81
N LEU A 373 -10.56 -14.49 3.50
CA LEU A 373 -11.77 -14.82 4.23
C LEU A 373 -11.46 -15.22 5.68
N GLY A 374 -10.47 -16.10 5.87
CA GLY A 374 -10.01 -16.52 7.20
C GLY A 374 -9.50 -15.34 8.03
N GLY A 375 -8.72 -14.44 7.41
CA GLY A 375 -8.24 -13.24 8.05
C GLY A 375 -9.37 -12.31 8.52
N PHE A 376 -10.34 -12.02 7.66
CA PHE A 376 -11.50 -11.20 8.05
C PHE A 376 -12.35 -11.84 9.16
N ILE A 377 -12.56 -13.16 9.13
CA ILE A 377 -13.31 -13.87 10.20
C ILE A 377 -12.57 -13.74 11.54
N ILE A 378 -11.27 -14.03 11.58
CA ILE A 378 -10.47 -13.96 12.81
C ILE A 378 -10.40 -12.52 13.32
N LEU A 379 -10.17 -11.54 12.44
CA LEU A 379 -10.16 -10.13 12.82
C LEU A 379 -11.51 -9.67 13.38
N THR A 380 -12.61 -10.10 12.80
CA THR A 380 -13.96 -9.81 13.33
C THR A 380 -14.07 -10.30 14.79
N ILE A 381 -13.65 -11.54 15.06
CA ILE A 381 -13.69 -12.12 16.41
C ILE A 381 -12.77 -11.33 17.37
N LEU A 382 -11.53 -11.03 16.96
CA LEU A 382 -10.58 -10.31 17.78
C LEU A 382 -11.10 -8.90 18.14
N PHE A 383 -11.69 -8.18 17.19
CA PHE A 383 -12.24 -6.85 17.44
C PHE A 383 -13.52 -6.88 18.28
N ILE A 384 -14.37 -7.90 18.13
CA ILE A 384 -15.50 -8.11 19.04
C ILE A 384 -14.98 -8.32 20.46
N VAL A 385 -13.98 -9.17 20.67
CA VAL A 385 -13.41 -9.42 21.99
C VAL A 385 -12.78 -8.15 22.56
N MET A 386 -11.99 -7.42 21.77
CA MET A 386 -11.37 -6.18 22.22
C MET A 386 -12.40 -5.08 22.55
N GLY A 387 -13.47 -4.95 21.77
CA GLY A 387 -14.51 -3.93 21.99
C GLY A 387 -15.35 -4.25 23.24
N PHE A 388 -16.05 -5.36 23.23
CA PHE A 388 -16.99 -5.71 24.30
C PHE A 388 -16.32 -6.07 25.63
N ALA A 389 -15.11 -6.62 25.62
CA ALA A 389 -14.38 -6.96 26.84
C ALA A 389 -13.30 -5.92 27.22
N TYR A 390 -13.26 -4.77 26.55
CA TYR A 390 -12.21 -3.74 26.70
C TYR A 390 -11.87 -3.43 28.17
N ASN A 391 -12.88 -3.17 28.99
CA ASN A 391 -12.73 -2.80 30.40
C ASN A 391 -12.43 -3.99 31.35
N HIS A 392 -12.49 -5.23 30.83
CA HIS A 392 -12.23 -6.46 31.59
C HIS A 392 -10.88 -7.09 31.28
N ILE A 393 -10.20 -6.64 30.22
CA ILE A 393 -8.90 -7.14 29.79
C ILE A 393 -7.81 -6.24 30.38
N SER A 394 -6.73 -6.83 30.89
CA SER A 394 -5.56 -6.07 31.34
C SER A 394 -4.86 -5.37 30.17
N SER A 395 -4.09 -4.31 30.43
CA SER A 395 -3.30 -3.58 29.44
C SER A 395 -2.40 -4.51 28.61
N ASN A 396 -1.74 -5.46 29.26
CA ASN A 396 -0.90 -6.46 28.58
C ASN A 396 -1.74 -7.42 27.71
N GLY A 397 -2.93 -7.77 28.17
CA GLY A 397 -3.88 -8.58 27.41
C GLY A 397 -4.38 -7.86 26.16
N LEU A 398 -4.73 -6.59 26.25
CA LEU A 398 -5.11 -5.75 25.11
C LEU A 398 -3.98 -5.62 24.10
N LEU A 399 -2.74 -5.39 24.59
CA LEU A 399 -1.56 -5.36 23.72
C LEU A 399 -1.35 -6.69 22.99
N ALA A 400 -1.47 -7.81 23.69
CA ALA A 400 -1.31 -9.14 23.10
C ALA A 400 -2.35 -9.42 22.02
N ILE A 401 -3.63 -9.09 22.25
CA ILE A 401 -4.70 -9.26 21.26
C ILE A 401 -4.47 -8.29 20.08
N TYR A 402 -3.98 -7.07 20.34
CA TYR A 402 -3.66 -6.13 19.30
C TYR A 402 -2.50 -6.60 18.40
N VAL A 403 -1.44 -7.16 18.99
CA VAL A 403 -0.33 -7.81 18.24
C VAL A 403 -0.86 -8.96 17.39
N LEU A 404 -1.76 -9.79 17.92
CA LEU A 404 -2.41 -10.86 17.19
C LEU A 404 -3.28 -10.34 16.03
N ALA A 405 -4.00 -9.24 16.25
CA ALA A 405 -4.74 -8.57 15.18
C ALA A 405 -3.81 -8.07 14.07
N GLN A 406 -2.66 -7.47 14.40
CA GLN A 406 -1.65 -7.07 13.43
C GLN A 406 -1.09 -8.26 12.62
N PHE A 407 -0.91 -9.41 13.27
CA PHE A 407 -0.54 -10.64 12.56
C PHE A 407 -1.61 -11.03 11.54
N PHE A 408 -2.88 -11.12 11.93
CA PHE A 408 -3.97 -11.55 11.03
C PHE A 408 -4.41 -10.50 10.01
N PHE A 409 -4.13 -9.22 10.22
CA PHE A 409 -4.23 -8.24 9.15
C PHE A 409 -3.31 -8.62 7.99
N ASN A 410 -2.07 -8.98 8.28
CA ASN A 410 -0.99 -9.20 7.31
C ASN A 410 -0.91 -10.65 6.82
N PHE A 411 -1.24 -11.63 7.68
CA PHE A 411 -1.61 -13.00 7.26
C PHE A 411 -3.11 -13.04 6.97
N GLY A 412 -3.56 -12.24 6.03
CA GLY A 412 -4.98 -12.08 5.76
C GLY A 412 -5.23 -11.01 4.71
N PRO A 413 -6.25 -10.16 4.94
CA PRO A 413 -6.75 -9.26 3.93
C PRO A 413 -5.72 -8.21 3.47
N ASN A 414 -4.78 -7.75 4.32
CA ASN A 414 -3.83 -6.72 3.89
C ASN A 414 -2.93 -7.19 2.74
N THR A 415 -2.48 -8.44 2.76
CA THR A 415 -1.68 -9.01 1.67
C THR A 415 -2.55 -9.35 0.45
N THR A 416 -3.71 -9.95 0.66
CA THR A 416 -4.53 -10.46 -0.44
C THR A 416 -5.28 -9.38 -1.21
N THR A 417 -5.72 -8.30 -0.56
CA THR A 417 -6.34 -7.16 -1.24
C THR A 417 -5.39 -6.41 -2.19
N PHE A 418 -4.09 -6.52 -1.97
CA PHE A 418 -3.06 -6.05 -2.90
C PHE A 418 -2.87 -7.01 -4.08
N ILE A 419 -2.87 -8.33 -3.83
CA ILE A 419 -2.51 -9.35 -4.83
C ILE A 419 -3.67 -9.59 -5.80
N VAL A 420 -4.88 -9.80 -5.30
CA VAL A 420 -6.03 -10.18 -6.14
C VAL A 420 -6.31 -9.18 -7.27
N PRO A 421 -6.34 -7.85 -7.05
CA PRO A 421 -6.52 -6.90 -8.14
C PRO A 421 -5.38 -6.89 -9.17
N GLY A 422 -4.17 -7.28 -8.77
CA GLY A 422 -3.03 -7.44 -9.67
C GLY A 422 -3.11 -8.69 -10.56
N GLU A 423 -3.98 -9.64 -10.24
CA GLU A 423 -4.13 -10.91 -10.97
C GLU A 423 -5.42 -11.00 -11.80
N VAL A 424 -6.53 -10.41 -11.32
CA VAL A 424 -7.88 -10.75 -11.80
C VAL A 424 -8.37 -9.91 -12.98
N PHE A 425 -7.78 -8.73 -13.21
CA PHE A 425 -8.25 -7.80 -14.24
C PHE A 425 -7.52 -7.98 -15.58
N PRO A 426 -8.19 -7.68 -16.73
CA PRO A 426 -7.58 -7.77 -18.05
C PRO A 426 -6.41 -6.80 -18.19
N THR A 427 -5.37 -7.20 -18.94
CA THR A 427 -4.10 -6.46 -19.08
C THR A 427 -4.30 -5.00 -19.47
N ARG A 428 -5.26 -4.74 -20.39
CA ARG A 428 -5.56 -3.39 -20.89
C ARG A 428 -6.13 -2.41 -19.86
N TYR A 429 -6.69 -2.92 -18.74
CA TYR A 429 -7.28 -2.10 -17.65
C TYR A 429 -6.76 -2.49 -16.27
N ARG A 430 -5.75 -3.33 -16.18
CA ARG A 430 -5.29 -3.92 -14.92
C ARG A 430 -4.80 -2.86 -13.96
N SER A 431 -3.98 -1.91 -14.43
CA SER A 431 -3.46 -0.84 -13.58
C SER A 431 -4.57 0.13 -13.13
N THR A 432 -5.49 0.48 -14.03
CA THR A 432 -6.66 1.32 -13.71
C THR A 432 -7.56 0.66 -12.66
N SER A 433 -7.90 -0.60 -12.86
CA SER A 433 -8.81 -1.33 -11.94
C SER A 433 -8.16 -1.64 -10.60
N HIS A 434 -6.85 -1.93 -10.59
CA HIS A 434 -6.07 -2.03 -9.36
C HIS A 434 -6.04 -0.69 -8.63
N GLY A 435 -5.78 0.41 -9.36
CA GLY A 435 -5.80 1.77 -8.81
C GLY A 435 -7.15 2.15 -8.19
N ILE A 436 -8.27 1.82 -8.84
CA ILE A 436 -9.62 2.03 -8.28
C ILE A 436 -9.81 1.22 -7.00
N SER A 437 -9.42 -0.06 -6.99
CA SER A 437 -9.55 -0.92 -5.81
C SER A 437 -8.71 -0.39 -4.64
N ALA A 438 -7.47 0.01 -4.91
CA ALA A 438 -6.57 0.57 -3.90
C ALA A 438 -7.03 1.95 -3.40
N ALA A 439 -7.53 2.82 -4.29
CA ALA A 439 -8.08 4.14 -3.93
C ALA A 439 -9.31 4.00 -3.03
N SER A 440 -10.16 3.00 -3.27
CA SER A 440 -11.27 2.67 -2.37
C SER A 440 -10.76 2.35 -0.96
N GLY A 441 -9.67 1.57 -0.84
CA GLY A 441 -9.01 1.33 0.44
C GLY A 441 -8.56 2.62 1.13
N LYS A 442 -7.92 3.53 0.39
CA LYS A 442 -7.47 4.80 0.98
C LYS A 442 -8.61 5.73 1.38
N ILE A 443 -9.75 5.68 0.69
CA ILE A 443 -10.99 6.32 1.16
C ILE A 443 -11.43 5.70 2.50
N GLY A 444 -11.37 4.37 2.64
CA GLY A 444 -11.58 3.68 3.92
C GLY A 444 -10.62 4.16 5.01
N SER A 445 -9.32 4.30 4.70
CA SER A 445 -8.32 4.88 5.60
C SER A 445 -8.68 6.30 6.07
N ILE A 446 -9.14 7.16 5.16
CA ILE A 446 -9.58 8.52 5.49
C ILE A 446 -10.77 8.49 6.45
N ILE A 447 -11.74 7.62 6.23
CA ILE A 447 -12.90 7.47 7.11
C ILE A 447 -12.47 6.92 8.48
N GLY A 448 -11.62 5.89 8.51
CA GLY A 448 -11.10 5.30 9.73
C GLY A 448 -10.34 6.31 10.60
N GLN A 449 -9.51 7.14 9.99
CA GLN A 449 -8.73 8.17 10.68
C GLN A 449 -9.55 9.42 10.99
N GLY A 450 -10.29 9.93 10.01
CA GLY A 450 -10.93 11.24 10.08
C GLY A 450 -12.26 11.24 10.83
N ALA A 451 -13.04 10.17 10.74
CA ALA A 451 -14.34 10.06 11.39
C ALA A 451 -14.29 9.16 12.62
N ILE A 452 -13.88 7.89 12.42
CA ILE A 452 -14.00 6.86 13.47
C ILE A 452 -12.96 7.09 14.57
N SER A 453 -11.70 7.35 14.20
CA SER A 453 -10.64 7.56 15.20
C SER A 453 -10.86 8.81 16.08
N ILE A 454 -11.62 9.79 15.60
CA ILE A 454 -11.99 10.97 16.38
C ILE A 454 -13.02 10.60 17.46
N LEU A 455 -13.92 9.66 17.19
CA LEU A 455 -14.95 9.23 18.15
C LEU A 455 -14.36 8.75 19.46
N ARG A 456 -13.16 8.17 19.45
CA ARG A 456 -12.47 7.74 20.69
C ARG A 456 -12.37 8.85 21.74
N THR A 457 -12.28 10.13 21.31
CA THR A 457 -12.15 11.30 22.19
C THR A 457 -13.49 11.90 22.61
N HIS A 458 -14.61 11.30 22.20
CA HIS A 458 -15.94 11.78 22.59
C HIS A 458 -16.12 11.66 24.11
N GLY A 459 -16.39 12.79 24.77
CA GLY A 459 -16.45 12.84 26.24
C GLY A 459 -15.10 12.74 26.95
N ALA A 460 -13.97 12.98 26.26
CA ALA A 460 -12.64 12.90 26.85
C ALA A 460 -12.48 13.89 28.01
N THR A 461 -11.81 13.41 29.06
CA THR A 461 -11.43 14.18 30.26
C THR A 461 -9.93 14.05 30.48
N ASP A 462 -9.36 14.91 31.37
CA ASP A 462 -7.94 14.84 31.74
C ASP A 462 -7.53 13.47 32.32
N LYS A 463 -8.49 12.72 32.90
CA LYS A 463 -8.27 11.39 33.48
C LYS A 463 -8.44 10.25 32.48
N ASN A 464 -9.26 10.45 31.43
CA ASN A 464 -9.50 9.47 30.40
C ASN A 464 -9.51 10.18 29.03
N GLU A 465 -8.43 10.04 28.28
CA GLU A 465 -8.24 10.69 26.97
C GLU A 465 -8.99 9.98 25.83
N ALA A 466 -9.46 8.76 26.03
CA ALA A 466 -10.12 7.95 24.98
C ALA A 466 -11.26 7.09 25.55
N PRO A 467 -12.31 7.71 26.12
CA PRO A 467 -13.40 6.96 26.77
C PRO A 467 -14.23 6.10 25.82
N TRP A 468 -14.23 6.39 24.53
CA TRP A 468 -14.98 5.66 23.48
C TRP A 468 -14.13 4.69 22.66
N MET A 469 -12.97 4.26 23.18
CA MET A 469 -12.06 3.36 22.45
C MET A 469 -12.68 1.98 22.21
N ASP A 470 -13.46 1.48 23.15
CA ASP A 470 -14.23 0.23 23.05
C ASP A 470 -15.21 0.27 21.85
N HIS A 471 -16.01 1.34 21.74
CA HIS A 471 -16.96 1.51 20.63
C HIS A 471 -16.26 1.69 19.26
N VAL A 472 -15.09 2.32 19.24
CA VAL A 472 -14.28 2.39 18.00
C VAL A 472 -13.86 0.99 17.55
N LEU A 473 -13.46 0.12 18.48
CA LEU A 473 -13.11 -1.28 18.18
C LEU A 473 -14.32 -2.09 17.71
N GLU A 474 -15.50 -1.85 18.28
CA GLU A 474 -16.77 -2.46 17.82
C GLU A 474 -17.12 -2.04 16.38
N ILE A 475 -16.93 -0.76 16.04
CA ILE A 475 -17.12 -0.26 14.66
C ILE A 475 -16.13 -0.95 13.71
N TYR A 476 -14.87 -1.12 14.11
CA TYR A 476 -13.90 -1.84 13.29
C TYR A 476 -14.28 -3.31 13.10
N ALA A 477 -14.86 -3.97 14.12
CA ALA A 477 -15.42 -5.32 13.98
C ALA A 477 -16.51 -5.40 12.91
N LEU A 478 -17.39 -4.39 12.81
CA LEU A 478 -18.40 -4.31 11.77
C LEU A 478 -17.78 -4.24 10.37
N PHE A 479 -16.73 -3.43 10.17
CA PHE A 479 -16.05 -3.36 8.87
C PHE A 479 -15.35 -4.67 8.51
N MET A 480 -14.74 -5.37 9.48
CA MET A 480 -14.18 -6.71 9.24
C MET A 480 -15.26 -7.71 8.83
N LEU A 481 -16.41 -7.66 9.48
CA LEU A 481 -17.57 -8.48 9.10
C LEU A 481 -18.05 -8.19 7.67
N LEU A 482 -18.16 -6.92 7.28
CA LEU A 482 -18.50 -6.52 5.91
C LEU A 482 -17.47 -7.00 4.89
N GLY A 483 -16.18 -7.03 5.26
CA GLY A 483 -15.09 -7.58 4.46
C GLY A 483 -15.27 -9.07 4.11
N ILE A 484 -15.94 -9.85 4.97
CA ILE A 484 -16.30 -11.24 4.68
C ILE A 484 -17.22 -11.29 3.46
N PHE A 485 -18.27 -10.47 3.43
CA PHE A 485 -19.24 -10.48 2.33
C PHE A 485 -18.64 -10.00 1.01
N THR A 486 -17.81 -8.96 1.04
CA THR A 486 -17.13 -8.47 -0.17
C THR A 486 -16.12 -9.48 -0.70
N THR A 487 -15.45 -10.24 0.17
CA THR A 487 -14.54 -11.32 -0.21
C THR A 487 -15.26 -12.46 -0.97
N LEU A 488 -16.53 -12.70 -0.71
CA LEU A 488 -17.29 -13.75 -1.44
C LEU A 488 -17.45 -13.42 -2.93
N LEU A 489 -17.38 -12.13 -3.31
CA LEU A 489 -17.52 -11.68 -4.70
C LEU A 489 -16.26 -11.90 -5.55
N ILE A 490 -15.09 -12.07 -4.93
CA ILE A 490 -13.84 -12.31 -5.67
C ILE A 490 -13.68 -13.80 -6.01
N PRO A 491 -13.08 -14.13 -7.19
CA PRO A 491 -12.70 -15.50 -7.52
C PRO A 491 -11.42 -15.91 -6.77
N GLU A 492 -11.16 -17.23 -6.69
CA GLU A 492 -9.83 -17.72 -6.31
C GLU A 492 -8.89 -17.64 -7.51
N THR A 493 -7.72 -17.01 -7.30
CA THR A 493 -6.75 -16.72 -8.36
C THR A 493 -5.50 -17.60 -8.30
N ALA A 494 -5.36 -18.42 -7.27
CA ALA A 494 -4.19 -19.26 -7.07
C ALA A 494 -3.92 -20.20 -8.26
N ARG A 495 -2.68 -20.17 -8.77
CA ARG A 495 -2.17 -21.06 -9.83
C ARG A 495 -2.89 -20.97 -11.18
N LYS A 496 -3.62 -19.89 -11.44
CA LYS A 496 -4.26 -19.61 -12.73
C LYS A 496 -3.42 -18.62 -13.52
N THR A 497 -3.48 -18.68 -14.87
CA THR A 497 -2.84 -17.67 -15.71
C THR A 497 -3.58 -16.34 -15.62
N LEU A 498 -2.93 -15.24 -15.97
CA LEU A 498 -3.59 -13.92 -15.98
C LEU A 498 -4.65 -13.84 -17.08
N GLU A 499 -4.40 -14.50 -18.19
CA GLU A 499 -5.27 -14.57 -19.34
C GLU A 499 -6.56 -15.38 -19.01
N GLU A 500 -6.42 -16.54 -18.32
CA GLU A 500 -7.55 -17.33 -17.82
C GLU A 500 -8.43 -16.52 -16.85
N LEU A 501 -7.79 -15.78 -15.94
CA LEU A 501 -8.51 -14.99 -14.92
C LEU A 501 -9.26 -13.80 -15.52
N SER A 502 -8.70 -13.17 -16.55
CA SER A 502 -9.31 -12.03 -17.23
C SER A 502 -10.36 -12.44 -18.28
N GLY A 503 -10.42 -13.73 -18.65
CA GLY A 503 -11.26 -14.25 -19.72
C GLY A 503 -10.73 -13.88 -21.13
N GLU A 504 -9.46 -13.51 -21.23
CA GLU A 504 -8.82 -13.17 -22.51
C GLU A 504 -8.53 -14.43 -23.36
N ASP A 505 -8.43 -15.61 -22.74
CA ASP A 505 -8.34 -16.90 -23.44
C ASP A 505 -9.61 -17.24 -24.25
N ASP A 506 -10.78 -16.77 -23.81
CA ASP A 506 -12.05 -16.99 -24.52
C ASP A 506 -12.07 -16.31 -25.89
N TYR A 507 -11.36 -15.18 -26.06
CA TYR A 507 -11.21 -14.49 -27.34
C TYR A 507 -10.29 -15.25 -28.32
N ALA A 508 -9.33 -16.00 -27.82
CA ALA A 508 -8.44 -16.82 -28.64
C ALA A 508 -9.11 -18.09 -29.16
N ASN A 509 -10.10 -18.61 -28.43
CA ASN A 509 -10.77 -19.88 -28.70
C ASN A 509 -12.13 -19.74 -29.42
N ASN A 510 -12.72 -18.54 -29.52
CA ASN A 510 -14.05 -18.33 -30.10
C ASN A 510 -14.11 -17.08 -31.01
N PRO A 511 -13.71 -17.19 -32.30
CA PRO A 511 -13.66 -16.05 -33.24
C PRO A 511 -15.04 -15.47 -33.60
N GLU A 512 -16.16 -16.14 -33.27
CA GLU A 512 -17.51 -15.66 -33.60
C GLU A 512 -17.99 -14.49 -32.75
N THR A 513 -17.42 -14.28 -31.56
CA THR A 513 -17.82 -13.14 -30.69
C THR A 513 -17.28 -11.79 -31.14
N THR A 514 -16.35 -11.76 -32.08
CA THR A 514 -15.76 -10.53 -32.66
C THR A 514 -16.61 -9.92 -33.77
N ILE A 515 -17.40 -10.71 -34.45
CA ILE A 515 -18.20 -10.23 -35.61
C ILE A 515 -19.39 -9.38 -35.15
N ASP A 516 -19.98 -9.68 -34.01
CA ASP A 516 -21.12 -8.90 -33.48
C ASP A 516 -20.73 -7.51 -32.93
N SER A 517 -19.49 -7.33 -32.47
CA SER A 517 -19.02 -6.02 -31.98
C SER A 517 -18.64 -5.06 -33.11
N GLU A 518 -18.11 -5.55 -34.23
CA GLU A 518 -17.83 -4.74 -35.41
C GLU A 518 -19.11 -4.38 -36.19
N ALA A 519 -20.11 -5.26 -36.20
CA ALA A 519 -21.40 -4.98 -36.84
C ALA A 519 -22.20 -3.87 -36.12
N HIS A 520 -21.99 -3.67 -34.82
CA HIS A 520 -22.59 -2.56 -34.07
C HIS A 520 -21.79 -1.25 -34.18
N ALA A 521 -20.47 -1.30 -34.35
CA ALA A 521 -19.62 -0.11 -34.56
C ALA A 521 -19.80 0.47 -35.96
N GLY A 522 -19.97 -0.36 -37.01
CA GLY A 522 -20.16 0.07 -38.39
C GLY A 522 -21.55 0.67 -38.68
N LYS A 523 -22.54 0.51 -37.82
CA LYS A 523 -23.88 1.09 -38.01
C LYS A 523 -24.02 2.54 -37.52
N ASN A 524 -23.07 3.06 -36.76
CA ASN A 524 -23.11 4.44 -36.26
C ASN A 524 -22.32 5.45 -37.12
N GLU A 525 -21.57 5.01 -38.14
CA GLU A 525 -20.87 5.92 -39.03
C GLU A 525 -21.62 6.23 -40.34
N GLY A 526 -22.83 5.70 -40.54
CA GLY A 526 -23.60 5.76 -41.80
C GLY A 526 -24.74 6.77 -41.88
N THR A 527 -24.88 7.71 -40.94
CA THR A 527 -25.92 8.76 -41.04
C THR A 527 -25.43 10.12 -40.58
N SER A 528 -24.66 10.80 -41.42
CA SER A 528 -24.63 12.28 -41.49
C SER A 528 -24.13 12.67 -42.87
N VAL A 529 -25.06 12.90 -43.76
CA VAL A 529 -24.93 13.80 -44.93
C VAL A 529 -25.79 15.02 -44.59
#